data_c63ad8d020d675f6eeaff319dc3dcf62
#
_entry.id   c63ad8d020d675f6eeaff319dc3dcf62
#
_cell.length_a   1.000
_cell.length_b   1.000
_cell.length_c   1.000
_cell.angle_alpha   90.00
_cell.angle_beta   90.00
_cell.angle_gamma   90.00
#
_symmetry.space_group_name_H-M   'P 1'
#
loop_
_entity.id
_entity.type
_entity.pdbx_description
1 polymer ?
#
loop_
_entity_poly.entity_id
_entity_poly.type
_entity_poly.pdbx_seq_one_letter_code
_entity_poly.pdbx_strand_id
1 'polypeptide(L)'
;MLNYNLKQLAGPKCSNLRVRNMAGRFAFNPRVLLSELTSVYVHLGLPPAAVEEDSDGGARHPANKSADTAAIDRFVASVVEDDRSYSATLFEEAYAILERRSLKSTASLGRLRLFARKCKAAKVDTRVTEFLEAQAPDAYLDPLLASLMTDPVRLPTSGNVMDRAAIKGQLLSDPRDPFNRAPLTADMLVPLPDLRNEIQLWRDAKLADYYESLRQDQDSV
;
A
#
# COMPACT_ATOMS: atom_id res chain seq x y z
N MET A 1 3.92 -14.42 1.25
CA MET A 1 3.26 -15.72 1.50
C MET A 1 1.82 -15.75 1.00
N LEU A 2 0.93 -14.80 1.39
CA LEU A 2 -0.48 -14.80 0.96
C LEU A 2 -0.65 -14.76 -0.57
N ASN A 3 0.02 -13.83 -1.26
CA ASN A 3 -0.03 -13.70 -2.72
C ASN A 3 0.44 -14.98 -3.44
N TYR A 4 1.50 -15.61 -2.94
CA TYR A 4 1.96 -16.88 -3.49
C TYR A 4 0.88 -17.95 -3.43
N ASN A 5 0.22 -18.12 -2.28
CA ASN A 5 -0.85 -19.08 -2.12
C ASN A 5 -2.05 -18.76 -3.02
N LEU A 6 -2.42 -17.48 -3.11
CA LEU A 6 -3.49 -17.06 -4.01
C LEU A 6 -3.15 -17.36 -5.48
N LYS A 7 -1.91 -17.08 -5.90
CA LYS A 7 -1.41 -17.39 -7.25
C LYS A 7 -1.41 -18.89 -7.57
N GLN A 8 -1.14 -19.76 -6.58
CA GLN A 8 -1.24 -21.21 -6.77
C GLN A 8 -2.70 -21.67 -6.92
N LEU A 9 -3.64 -21.04 -6.21
CA LEU A 9 -5.05 -21.42 -6.19
C LEU A 9 -5.87 -20.84 -7.36
N ALA A 10 -5.53 -19.63 -7.81
CA ALA A 10 -6.26 -18.90 -8.85
C ALA A 10 -5.54 -18.87 -10.21
N GLY A 11 -4.21 -18.95 -10.22
CA GLY A 11 -3.42 -18.85 -11.43
C GLY A 11 -3.44 -20.12 -12.33
N PRO A 12 -2.78 -20.07 -13.48
CA PRO A 12 -2.78 -21.14 -14.48
C PRO A 12 -2.24 -22.49 -13.98
N LYS A 13 -1.45 -22.49 -12.90
CA LYS A 13 -0.92 -23.69 -12.25
C LYS A 13 -1.90 -24.40 -11.32
N CYS A 14 -3.09 -23.85 -11.10
CA CYS A 14 -4.10 -24.46 -10.23
C CYS A 14 -4.55 -25.86 -10.70
N SER A 15 -4.40 -26.18 -12.00
CA SER A 15 -4.63 -27.50 -12.54
C SER A 15 -3.70 -28.58 -11.96
N ASN A 16 -2.50 -28.21 -11.51
CA ASN A 16 -1.51 -29.13 -10.93
C ASN A 16 -1.84 -29.52 -9.49
N LEU A 17 -2.79 -28.82 -8.85
CA LEU A 17 -3.30 -29.14 -7.50
C LEU A 17 -4.34 -30.28 -7.50
N ARG A 18 -4.55 -30.96 -8.62
CA ARG A 18 -5.38 -32.17 -8.71
C ARG A 18 -4.65 -33.35 -8.07
N VAL A 19 -4.75 -33.50 -6.77
CA VAL A 19 -4.33 -34.72 -6.08
C VAL A 19 -5.42 -35.77 -6.23
N ARG A 20 -5.07 -36.94 -6.80
CA ARG A 20 -5.95 -38.09 -6.81
C ARG A 20 -6.29 -38.47 -5.37
N ASN A 21 -7.58 -38.53 -5.02
CA ASN A 21 -8.09 -39.00 -3.73
C ASN A 21 -7.97 -38.00 -2.53
N MET A 22 -8.23 -36.71 -2.78
CA MET A 22 -8.15 -35.66 -1.73
C MET A 22 -9.21 -35.77 -0.62
N ALA A 23 -10.38 -36.28 -0.91
CA ALA A 23 -11.51 -36.26 0.03
C ALA A 23 -11.36 -37.20 1.24
N GLY A 24 -10.49 -38.22 1.13
CA GLY A 24 -10.41 -39.27 2.16
C GLY A 24 -9.30 -39.14 3.19
N ARG A 25 -8.19 -38.48 2.88
CA ARG A 25 -7.00 -38.52 3.74
C ARG A 25 -6.55 -37.17 4.34
N PHE A 26 -6.84 -36.04 3.69
CA PHE A 26 -6.30 -34.75 4.10
C PHE A 26 -7.32 -33.60 4.14
N ALA A 27 -8.59 -33.83 3.85
CA ALA A 27 -9.66 -32.81 3.80
C ALA A 27 -9.28 -31.51 3.04
N PHE A 28 -8.28 -31.56 2.13
CA PHE A 28 -7.82 -30.40 1.39
C PHE A 28 -8.80 -30.07 0.27
N ASN A 29 -9.47 -28.93 0.40
CA ASN A 29 -10.36 -28.41 -0.63
C ASN A 29 -9.83 -27.07 -1.16
N PRO A 30 -9.18 -27.04 -2.35
CA PRO A 30 -8.62 -25.80 -2.89
C PRO A 30 -9.65 -24.70 -3.12
N ARG A 31 -10.91 -25.05 -3.32
CA ARG A 31 -12.00 -24.08 -3.53
C ARG A 31 -12.38 -23.38 -2.21
N VAL A 32 -12.48 -24.15 -1.14
CA VAL A 32 -12.72 -23.61 0.20
C VAL A 32 -11.55 -22.71 0.59
N LEU A 33 -10.32 -23.18 0.39
CA LEU A 33 -9.12 -22.41 0.70
C LEU A 33 -9.03 -21.11 -0.12
N LEU A 34 -9.38 -21.12 -1.40
CA LEU A 34 -9.47 -19.91 -2.21
C LEU A 34 -10.51 -18.93 -1.66
N SER A 35 -11.68 -19.45 -1.28
CA SER A 35 -12.74 -18.65 -0.68
C SER A 35 -12.29 -18.01 0.64
N GLU A 36 -11.68 -18.77 1.54
CA GLU A 36 -11.18 -18.27 2.82
C GLU A 36 -10.04 -17.26 2.63
N LEU A 37 -9.08 -17.57 1.77
CA LEU A 37 -7.95 -16.69 1.51
C LEU A 37 -8.41 -15.32 0.96
N THR A 38 -9.36 -15.30 0.04
CA THR A 38 -9.92 -14.05 -0.47
C THR A 38 -10.73 -13.29 0.60
N SER A 39 -11.34 -13.98 1.57
CA SER A 39 -11.97 -13.32 2.73
C SER A 39 -10.93 -12.61 3.60
N VAL A 40 -9.77 -13.22 3.82
CA VAL A 40 -8.67 -12.60 4.58
C VAL A 40 -8.21 -11.30 3.92
N TYR A 41 -7.99 -11.29 2.61
CA TYR A 41 -7.61 -10.07 1.90
C TYR A 41 -8.64 -8.96 2.04
N VAL A 42 -9.92 -9.29 1.87
CA VAL A 42 -11.01 -8.33 1.98
C VAL A 42 -11.15 -7.80 3.41
N HIS A 43 -10.98 -8.66 4.40
CA HIS A 43 -11.09 -8.28 5.81
C HIS A 43 -9.96 -7.37 6.28
N LEU A 44 -8.72 -7.66 5.86
CA LEU A 44 -7.54 -6.88 6.24
C LEU A 44 -7.35 -5.61 5.38
N GLY A 45 -7.79 -5.64 4.13
CA GLY A 45 -7.55 -4.57 3.17
C GLY A 45 -8.69 -3.59 2.94
N LEU A 46 -9.85 -3.82 3.57
CA LEU A 46 -10.99 -2.92 3.47
C LEU A 46 -11.62 -2.70 4.86
N PRO A 47 -12.19 -1.52 5.11
CA PRO A 47 -12.94 -1.30 6.34
C PRO A 47 -14.09 -2.33 6.44
N PRO A 48 -14.50 -2.69 7.67
CA PRO A 48 -15.66 -3.55 7.87
C PRO A 48 -16.85 -2.96 7.10
N ALA A 49 -17.69 -3.83 6.50
CA ALA A 49 -18.93 -3.37 5.91
C ALA A 49 -19.73 -2.64 7.00
N ALA A 50 -20.27 -1.48 6.68
CA ALA A 50 -21.24 -0.84 7.56
C ALA A 50 -22.35 -1.86 7.79
N VAL A 51 -22.41 -2.40 9.00
CA VAL A 51 -23.61 -3.10 9.47
C VAL A 51 -24.64 -2.00 9.56
N GLU A 52 -25.76 -2.14 8.86
CA GLU A 52 -26.92 -1.31 9.10
C GLU A 52 -27.14 -1.35 10.61
N GLU A 53 -27.03 -0.20 11.25
CA GLU A 53 -27.13 -0.06 12.70
C GLU A 53 -28.55 -0.47 13.12
N ASP A 54 -28.70 -1.71 13.54
CA ASP A 54 -29.76 -2.04 14.47
C ASP A 54 -29.44 -1.29 15.77
N SER A 55 -30.34 -0.41 16.10
CA SER A 55 -30.41 0.54 17.17
C SER A 55 -30.03 -0.02 18.54
N ASP A 56 -28.71 -0.07 18.86
CA ASP A 56 -28.26 -0.01 20.23
C ASP A 56 -26.92 0.75 20.30
N GLY A 57 -26.97 1.92 20.95
CA GLY A 57 -26.01 3.01 20.86
C GLY A 57 -24.66 2.76 21.52
N GLY A 58 -23.80 2.04 20.87
CA GLY A 58 -22.37 1.95 21.20
C GLY A 58 -21.54 2.85 20.28
N ALA A 59 -21.41 4.12 20.62
CA ALA A 59 -20.55 5.08 19.89
C ALA A 59 -19.10 4.60 19.86
N ARG A 60 -18.62 4.10 18.73
CA ARG A 60 -17.19 3.87 18.50
C ARG A 60 -16.48 5.23 18.42
N HIS A 61 -15.54 5.44 19.30
CA HIS A 61 -14.75 6.66 19.41
C HIS A 61 -14.06 7.03 18.07
N PRO A 62 -14.09 8.30 17.61
CA PRO A 62 -13.51 8.74 16.34
C PRO A 62 -11.99 8.55 16.22
N ALA A 63 -11.28 8.41 17.34
CA ALA A 63 -9.83 8.17 17.37
C ALA A 63 -9.38 6.83 16.74
N ASN A 64 -10.27 5.83 16.63
CA ASN A 64 -9.92 4.51 16.13
C ASN A 64 -9.97 4.42 14.58
N LYS A 65 -10.74 5.29 13.91
CA LYS A 65 -10.88 5.27 12.44
C LYS A 65 -9.57 5.59 11.71
N SER A 66 -8.74 6.47 12.25
CA SER A 66 -7.45 6.86 11.65
C SER A 66 -6.41 5.73 11.74
N ALA A 67 -6.32 5.04 12.88
CA ALA A 67 -5.41 3.92 13.09
C ALA A 67 -5.79 2.72 12.20
N ASP A 68 -7.09 2.43 12.07
CA ASP A 68 -7.59 1.36 11.22
C ASP A 68 -7.29 1.62 9.74
N THR A 69 -7.44 2.86 9.28
CA THR A 69 -7.12 3.24 7.90
C THR A 69 -5.63 3.06 7.60
N ALA A 70 -4.75 3.52 8.49
CA ALA A 70 -3.30 3.36 8.33
C ALA A 70 -2.86 1.88 8.33
N ALA A 71 -3.52 1.01 9.10
CA ALA A 71 -3.27 -0.43 9.09
C ALA A 71 -3.70 -1.08 7.76
N ILE A 72 -4.86 -0.69 7.25
CA ILE A 72 -5.39 -1.11 5.95
C ILE A 72 -4.44 -0.71 4.82
N ASP A 73 -3.97 0.53 4.81
CA ASP A 73 -3.07 1.04 3.76
C ASP A 73 -1.71 0.34 3.80
N ARG A 74 -1.16 0.09 4.99
CA ARG A 74 0.06 -0.72 5.15
C ARG A 74 -0.10 -2.15 4.64
N PHE A 75 -1.25 -2.78 4.90
CA PHE A 75 -1.54 -4.12 4.37
C PHE A 75 -1.61 -4.11 2.84
N VAL A 76 -2.34 -3.15 2.24
CA VAL A 76 -2.42 -3.00 0.79
C VAL A 76 -1.03 -2.77 0.19
N ALA A 77 -0.21 -1.90 0.77
CA ALA A 77 1.18 -1.67 0.34
C ALA A 77 1.98 -2.98 0.35
N SER A 78 1.94 -3.75 1.43
CA SER A 78 2.67 -5.03 1.52
C SER A 78 2.20 -6.08 0.51
N VAL A 79 0.93 -6.03 0.09
CA VAL A 79 0.38 -6.90 -0.97
C VAL A 79 0.96 -6.54 -2.33
N VAL A 80 1.07 -5.25 -2.66
CA VAL A 80 1.53 -4.78 -3.99
C VAL A 80 3.04 -4.74 -4.13
N GLU A 81 3.79 -4.70 -3.03
CA GLU A 81 5.25 -4.76 -2.98
C GLU A 81 5.81 -6.17 -3.28
N ASP A 82 4.99 -7.23 -3.15
CA ASP A 82 5.40 -8.60 -3.47
C ASP A 82 5.43 -8.84 -4.99
N ASP A 83 6.40 -8.26 -5.67
CA ASP A 83 6.55 -8.34 -7.14
C ASP A 83 6.67 -9.77 -7.69
N ARG A 84 7.05 -10.74 -6.86
CA ARG A 84 7.18 -12.15 -7.29
C ARG A 84 5.82 -12.83 -7.43
N SER A 85 4.87 -12.47 -6.61
CA SER A 85 3.60 -13.18 -6.50
C SER A 85 2.39 -12.31 -6.84
N TYR A 86 2.51 -10.99 -6.75
CA TYR A 86 1.46 -10.06 -7.15
C TYR A 86 1.43 -9.88 -8.67
N SER A 87 0.24 -9.90 -9.24
CA SER A 87 -0.04 -9.43 -10.60
C SER A 87 -1.37 -8.67 -10.62
N ALA A 88 -1.52 -7.72 -11.53
CA ALA A 88 -2.75 -6.94 -11.65
C ALA A 88 -4.00 -7.83 -11.90
N THR A 89 -3.81 -8.99 -12.53
CA THR A 89 -4.88 -9.96 -12.87
C THR A 89 -5.18 -10.96 -11.76
N LEU A 90 -4.32 -11.06 -10.73
CA LEU A 90 -4.42 -12.10 -9.70
C LEU A 90 -5.78 -12.15 -9.00
N PHE A 91 -6.31 -10.99 -8.61
CA PHE A 91 -7.61 -10.88 -7.97
C PHE A 91 -8.77 -11.02 -8.95
N GLU A 92 -8.58 -10.68 -10.22
CA GLU A 92 -9.57 -10.88 -11.29
C GLU A 92 -9.73 -12.38 -11.61
N GLU A 93 -8.63 -13.12 -11.68
CA GLU A 93 -8.62 -14.58 -11.84
C GLU A 93 -9.32 -15.27 -10.65
N ALA A 94 -8.99 -14.86 -9.42
CA ALA A 94 -9.65 -15.36 -8.22
C ALA A 94 -11.16 -15.05 -8.23
N TYR A 95 -11.53 -13.83 -8.60
CA TYR A 95 -12.92 -13.39 -8.73
C TYR A 95 -13.69 -14.29 -9.73
N ALA A 96 -13.15 -14.49 -10.93
CA ALA A 96 -13.79 -15.28 -11.98
C ALA A 96 -14.03 -16.73 -11.54
N ILE A 97 -13.11 -17.33 -10.78
CA ILE A 97 -13.28 -18.69 -10.25
C ILE A 97 -14.39 -18.74 -9.20
N LEU A 98 -14.39 -17.78 -8.26
CA LEU A 98 -15.37 -17.70 -7.17
C LEU A 98 -16.78 -17.45 -7.69
N GLU A 99 -16.92 -16.58 -8.67
CA GLU A 99 -18.20 -16.27 -9.35
C GLU A 99 -18.73 -17.48 -10.12
N ARG A 100 -17.92 -18.05 -11.03
CA ARG A 100 -18.31 -19.20 -11.86
C ARG A 100 -18.69 -20.43 -11.04
N ARG A 101 -18.15 -20.58 -9.85
CA ARG A 101 -18.40 -21.70 -8.94
C ARG A 101 -19.40 -21.38 -7.84
N SER A 102 -19.95 -20.17 -7.82
CA SER A 102 -20.90 -19.69 -6.79
C SER A 102 -20.37 -19.91 -5.35
N LEU A 103 -19.08 -19.68 -5.14
CA LEU A 103 -18.41 -19.93 -3.86
C LEU A 103 -18.57 -18.76 -2.87
N LYS A 104 -19.04 -17.61 -3.35
CA LYS A 104 -19.26 -16.39 -2.53
C LYS A 104 -20.52 -15.66 -2.97
N SER A 105 -21.09 -14.91 -2.02
CA SER A 105 -22.21 -14.02 -2.31
C SER A 105 -21.79 -12.84 -3.20
N THR A 106 -22.73 -12.24 -3.91
CA THR A 106 -22.51 -11.05 -4.75
C THR A 106 -21.90 -9.90 -3.96
N ALA A 107 -22.32 -9.69 -2.71
CA ALA A 107 -21.76 -8.68 -1.82
C ALA A 107 -20.27 -8.94 -1.52
N SER A 108 -19.90 -10.19 -1.20
CA SER A 108 -18.50 -10.57 -0.96
C SER A 108 -17.64 -10.43 -2.21
N LEU A 109 -18.17 -10.76 -3.38
CA LEU A 109 -17.50 -10.58 -4.67
C LEU A 109 -17.31 -9.08 -5.00
N GLY A 110 -18.30 -8.25 -4.70
CA GLY A 110 -18.19 -6.79 -4.84
C GLY A 110 -17.07 -6.22 -3.98
N ARG A 111 -16.94 -6.67 -2.74
CA ARG A 111 -15.83 -6.28 -1.86
C ARG A 111 -14.47 -6.74 -2.38
N LEU A 112 -14.37 -7.94 -2.93
CA LEU A 112 -13.12 -8.42 -3.55
C LEU A 112 -12.71 -7.53 -4.74
N ARG A 113 -13.66 -7.11 -5.59
CA ARG A 113 -13.39 -6.14 -6.66
C ARG A 113 -12.90 -4.79 -6.13
N LEU A 114 -13.52 -4.30 -5.06
CA LEU A 114 -13.09 -3.05 -4.44
C LEU A 114 -11.65 -3.14 -3.91
N PHE A 115 -11.30 -4.25 -3.26
CA PHE A 115 -9.94 -4.52 -2.82
C PHE A 115 -8.97 -4.59 -3.99
N ALA A 116 -9.30 -5.29 -5.08
CA ALA A 116 -8.48 -5.37 -6.29
C ALA A 116 -8.19 -3.98 -6.90
N ARG A 117 -9.22 -3.11 -6.96
CA ARG A 117 -9.06 -1.72 -7.40
C ARG A 117 -8.12 -0.92 -6.48
N LYS A 118 -8.24 -1.09 -5.16
CA LYS A 118 -7.36 -0.44 -4.19
C LYS A 118 -5.91 -0.87 -4.36
N CYS A 119 -5.66 -2.16 -4.56
CA CYS A 119 -4.32 -2.68 -4.85
C CYS A 119 -3.76 -2.13 -6.18
N LYS A 120 -4.59 -2.04 -7.22
CA LYS A 120 -4.17 -1.47 -8.50
C LYS A 120 -3.78 0.00 -8.37
N ALA A 121 -4.57 0.79 -7.65
CA ALA A 121 -4.25 2.20 -7.38
C ALA A 121 -2.94 2.33 -6.59
N ALA A 122 -2.78 1.56 -5.50
CA ALA A 122 -1.56 1.58 -4.70
C ALA A 122 -0.30 1.19 -5.51
N LYS A 123 -0.40 0.24 -6.46
CA LYS A 123 0.74 -0.12 -7.34
C LYS A 123 1.11 1.01 -8.30
N VAL A 124 0.14 1.76 -8.80
CA VAL A 124 0.41 2.96 -9.61
C VAL A 124 1.12 4.02 -8.78
N ASP A 125 0.64 4.28 -7.57
CA ASP A 125 1.26 5.25 -6.65
C ASP A 125 2.72 4.87 -6.33
N THR A 126 3.01 3.58 -6.10
CA THR A 126 4.37 3.10 -5.87
C THR A 126 5.28 3.35 -7.07
N ARG A 127 4.83 3.04 -8.28
CA ARG A 127 5.61 3.29 -9.51
C ARG A 127 5.88 4.77 -9.75
N VAL A 128 4.90 5.61 -9.47
CA VAL A 128 5.05 7.07 -9.56
C VAL A 128 6.11 7.55 -8.55
N THR A 129 6.06 7.06 -7.32
CA THR A 129 7.04 7.40 -6.29
C THR A 129 8.45 6.98 -6.69
N GLU A 130 8.63 5.73 -7.11
CA GLU A 130 9.92 5.20 -7.61
C GLU A 130 10.47 6.03 -8.80
N PHE A 131 9.60 6.41 -9.73
CA PHE A 131 9.97 7.25 -10.88
C PHE A 131 10.44 8.64 -10.43
N LEU A 132 9.73 9.27 -9.50
CA LEU A 132 10.09 10.59 -8.98
C LEU A 132 11.40 10.52 -8.19
N GLU A 133 11.56 9.57 -7.28
CA GLU A 133 12.77 9.41 -6.47
C GLU A 133 14.01 9.13 -7.31
N ALA A 134 13.87 8.33 -8.38
CA ALA A 134 14.97 8.05 -9.31
C ALA A 134 15.46 9.28 -10.10
N GLN A 135 14.65 10.33 -10.24
CA GLN A 135 14.96 11.55 -10.99
C GLN A 135 15.16 12.76 -10.08
N ALA A 136 14.88 12.62 -8.78
CA ALA A 136 14.96 13.74 -7.84
C ALA A 136 16.41 14.20 -7.64
N PRO A 137 16.66 15.52 -7.63
CA PRO A 137 17.92 16.05 -7.14
C PRO A 137 18.18 15.62 -5.69
N ASP A 138 19.42 15.38 -5.31
CA ASP A 138 19.82 14.99 -3.94
C ASP A 138 19.29 15.97 -2.88
N ALA A 139 19.20 17.26 -3.24
CA ALA A 139 18.70 18.30 -2.35
C ALA A 139 17.21 18.16 -1.98
N TYR A 140 16.45 17.38 -2.75
CA TYR A 140 15.02 17.12 -2.52
C TYR A 140 14.76 15.79 -1.80
N LEU A 141 15.79 14.97 -1.67
CA LEU A 141 15.72 13.67 -0.99
C LEU A 141 16.07 13.79 0.49
N ASP A 142 15.33 13.07 1.33
CA ASP A 142 15.69 12.91 2.74
C ASP A 142 16.99 12.12 2.86
N PRO A 143 18.02 12.63 3.57
CA PRO A 143 19.33 12.01 3.64
C PRO A 143 19.36 10.67 4.41
N LEU A 144 18.34 10.33 5.19
CA LEU A 144 18.25 9.05 5.90
C LEU A 144 17.39 8.02 5.18
N LEU A 145 16.31 8.46 4.55
CA LEU A 145 15.33 7.58 3.91
C LEU A 145 15.51 7.49 2.40
N ALA A 146 16.29 8.40 1.79
CA ALA A 146 16.43 8.57 0.34
C ALA A 146 15.09 8.74 -0.39
N SER A 147 14.06 9.19 0.30
CA SER A 147 12.72 9.46 -0.22
C SER A 147 12.51 10.94 -0.48
N LEU A 148 11.63 11.28 -1.43
CA LEU A 148 11.30 12.67 -1.74
C LEU A 148 10.64 13.36 -0.54
N MET A 149 11.22 14.47 -0.09
CA MET A 149 10.70 15.23 1.06
C MET A 149 9.36 15.88 0.73
N THR A 150 8.42 15.77 1.67
CA THR A 150 7.09 16.40 1.59
C THR A 150 6.93 17.61 2.47
N ASP A 151 7.62 17.64 3.60
CA ASP A 151 7.65 18.76 4.55
C ASP A 151 9.08 18.99 5.07
N PRO A 152 9.96 19.60 4.24
CA PRO A 152 11.36 19.77 4.58
C PRO A 152 11.53 20.73 5.78
N VAL A 153 12.36 20.30 6.72
CA VAL A 153 12.76 21.09 7.90
C VAL A 153 14.27 21.11 8.04
N ARG A 154 14.82 22.21 8.52
CA ARG A 154 16.24 22.31 8.88
C ARG A 154 16.45 21.98 10.35
N LEU A 155 17.45 21.17 10.63
CA LEU A 155 17.91 20.89 11.97
C LEU A 155 18.84 22.03 12.43
N PRO A 156 18.53 22.79 13.48
CA PRO A 156 19.33 23.95 13.89
C PRO A 156 20.72 23.57 14.41
N THR A 157 20.87 22.33 14.86
CA THR A 157 22.09 21.79 15.47
C THR A 157 23.14 21.36 14.45
N SER A 158 22.76 20.74 13.34
CA SER A 158 23.66 20.29 12.27
C SER A 158 23.57 21.10 10.98
N GLY A 159 22.48 21.85 10.80
CA GLY A 159 22.19 22.56 9.56
C GLY A 159 21.60 21.66 8.45
N ASN A 160 21.53 20.35 8.66
CA ASN A 160 20.97 19.42 7.70
C ASN A 160 19.47 19.62 7.48
N VAL A 161 19.01 19.26 6.29
CA VAL A 161 17.59 19.29 5.90
C VAL A 161 17.07 17.87 5.83
N MET A 162 15.87 17.64 6.39
CA MET A 162 15.20 16.35 6.42
C MET A 162 13.70 16.53 6.27
N ASP A 163 12.99 15.44 5.98
CA ASP A 163 11.54 15.42 6.09
C ASP A 163 11.10 15.47 7.56
N ARG A 164 10.11 16.30 7.87
CA ARG A 164 9.58 16.44 9.24
C ARG A 164 9.06 15.13 9.83
N ALA A 165 8.46 14.27 9.01
CA ALA A 165 7.95 12.99 9.47
C ALA A 165 9.09 12.05 9.84
N ALA A 166 10.16 12.00 9.03
CA ALA A 166 11.36 11.21 9.29
C ALA A 166 12.03 11.59 10.60
N ILE A 167 12.36 12.89 10.77
CA ILE A 167 13.02 13.35 12.00
C ILE A 167 12.15 13.22 13.25
N LYS A 168 10.84 13.45 13.15
CA LYS A 168 9.93 13.20 14.29
C LYS A 168 9.91 11.73 14.69
N GLY A 169 9.90 10.79 13.73
CA GLY A 169 10.01 9.37 14.01
C GLY A 169 11.30 9.01 14.74
N GLN A 170 12.42 9.58 14.31
CA GLN A 170 13.73 9.41 14.95
C GLN A 170 13.75 9.95 16.39
N LEU A 171 13.21 11.15 16.62
CA LEU A 171 13.19 11.80 17.93
C LEU A 171 12.32 11.08 18.98
N LEU A 172 11.37 10.22 18.55
CA LEU A 172 10.63 9.34 19.47
C LEU A 172 11.51 8.28 20.13
N SER A 173 12.56 7.85 19.43
CA SER A 173 13.48 6.82 19.91
C SER A 173 14.74 7.40 20.54
N ASP A 174 15.30 8.45 19.95
CA ASP A 174 16.48 9.16 20.46
C ASP A 174 16.27 10.68 20.27
N PRO A 175 16.18 11.50 21.35
CA PRO A 175 15.96 12.93 21.28
C PRO A 175 17.24 13.69 20.93
N ARG A 176 17.93 13.27 19.88
CA ARG A 176 19.20 13.83 19.39
C ARG A 176 19.19 13.97 17.87
N ASP A 177 19.96 14.95 17.40
CA ASP A 177 20.24 15.12 15.98
C ASP A 177 21.02 13.90 15.43
N PRO A 178 20.51 13.21 14.40
CA PRO A 178 21.14 12.00 13.88
C PRO A 178 22.54 12.23 13.28
N PHE A 179 22.90 13.47 12.93
CA PHE A 179 24.18 13.80 12.28
C PHE A 179 25.27 14.18 13.27
N ASN A 180 24.96 14.90 14.33
CA ASN A 180 25.96 15.39 15.28
C ASN A 180 25.70 15.00 16.73
N ARG A 181 24.61 14.27 17.02
CA ARG A 181 24.18 13.81 18.34
C ARG A 181 23.91 14.91 19.37
N ALA A 182 23.78 16.16 18.95
CA ALA A 182 23.37 17.24 19.82
C ALA A 182 21.91 17.06 20.27
N PRO A 183 21.53 17.48 21.47
CA PRO A 183 20.14 17.44 21.91
C PRO A 183 19.22 18.19 20.92
N LEU A 184 18.14 17.55 20.50
CA LEU A 184 17.19 18.09 19.53
C LEU A 184 15.76 17.70 19.92
N THR A 185 14.86 18.69 19.85
CA THR A 185 13.43 18.48 20.10
C THR A 185 12.61 18.92 18.87
N ALA A 186 11.37 18.47 18.80
CA ALA A 186 10.51 18.74 17.63
C ALA A 186 10.19 20.24 17.44
N ASP A 187 10.18 21.01 18.51
CA ASP A 187 9.89 22.46 18.50
C ASP A 187 11.08 23.28 17.98
N MET A 188 12.28 22.70 17.98
CA MET A 188 13.49 23.36 17.45
C MET A 188 13.57 23.28 15.92
N LEU A 189 12.77 22.43 15.27
CA LEU A 189 12.80 22.21 13.82
C LEU A 189 12.34 23.47 13.07
N VAL A 190 13.17 23.94 12.13
CA VAL A 190 12.90 25.14 11.34
C VAL A 190 12.25 24.73 10.00
N PRO A 191 10.97 25.09 9.76
CA PRO A 191 10.31 24.79 8.49
C PRO A 191 10.95 25.52 7.32
N LEU A 192 10.97 24.88 6.14
CA LEU A 192 11.50 25.43 4.88
C LEU A 192 10.39 25.52 3.82
N PRO A 193 9.47 26.49 3.92
CA PRO A 193 8.33 26.59 3.02
C PRO A 193 8.74 26.82 1.56
N ASP A 194 9.82 27.56 1.31
CA ASP A 194 10.31 27.83 -0.04
C ASP A 194 10.79 26.55 -0.72
N LEU A 195 11.60 25.74 -0.01
CA LEU A 195 12.05 24.45 -0.51
C LEU A 195 10.89 23.48 -0.70
N ARG A 196 9.90 23.49 0.19
CA ARG A 196 8.69 22.69 0.03
C ARG A 196 7.93 23.04 -1.24
N ASN A 197 7.77 24.32 -1.53
CA ASN A 197 7.12 24.78 -2.76
C ASN A 197 7.92 24.41 -4.00
N GLU A 198 9.23 24.52 -3.96
CA GLU A 198 10.14 24.14 -5.03
C GLU A 198 10.03 22.63 -5.34
N ILE A 199 10.07 21.78 -4.32
CA ILE A 199 9.88 20.32 -4.45
C ILE A 199 8.51 20.00 -5.06
N GLN A 200 7.45 20.70 -4.61
CA GLN A 200 6.10 20.48 -5.12
C GLN A 200 5.99 20.85 -6.61
N LEU A 201 6.51 21.99 -7.02
CA LEU A 201 6.50 22.42 -8.43
C LEU A 201 7.30 21.43 -9.31
N TRP A 202 8.46 21.01 -8.85
CA TRP A 202 9.28 20.01 -9.54
C TRP A 202 8.53 18.68 -9.69
N ARG A 203 7.90 18.21 -8.59
CA ARG A 203 7.09 17.00 -8.59
C ARG A 203 5.95 17.05 -9.57
N ASP A 204 5.19 18.16 -9.58
CA ASP A 204 4.03 18.33 -10.49
C ASP A 204 4.45 18.33 -11.96
N ALA A 205 5.58 18.97 -12.30
CA ALA A 205 6.15 18.93 -13.62
C ALA A 205 6.56 17.50 -14.05
N LYS A 206 7.24 16.77 -13.16
CA LYS A 206 7.68 15.39 -13.42
C LYS A 206 6.52 14.40 -13.53
N LEU A 207 5.44 14.62 -12.78
CA LEU A 207 4.21 13.84 -12.91
C LEU A 207 3.56 14.05 -14.28
N ALA A 208 3.55 15.27 -14.79
CA ALA A 208 3.03 15.56 -16.13
C ALA A 208 3.84 14.81 -17.20
N ASP A 209 5.17 14.86 -17.14
CA ASP A 209 6.08 14.13 -18.03
C ASP A 209 5.83 12.61 -17.98
N TYR A 210 5.64 12.05 -16.76
CA TYR A 210 5.37 10.63 -16.56
C TYR A 210 4.06 10.19 -17.23
N TYR A 211 2.98 10.93 -17.02
CA TYR A 211 1.69 10.58 -17.61
C TYR A 211 1.66 10.80 -19.12
N GLU A 212 2.44 11.73 -19.65
CA GLU A 212 2.58 11.93 -21.10
C GLU A 212 3.32 10.75 -21.75
N SER A 213 4.40 10.26 -21.13
CA SER A 213 5.12 9.08 -21.61
C SER A 213 4.22 7.83 -21.66
N LEU A 214 3.38 7.63 -20.65
CA LEU A 214 2.44 6.51 -20.63
C LEU A 214 1.38 6.57 -21.72
N ARG A 215 0.98 7.77 -22.17
CA ARG A 215 0.04 7.93 -23.29
C ARG A 215 0.69 7.57 -24.62
N GLN A 216 1.93 8.01 -24.83
CA GLN A 216 2.67 7.72 -26.07
C GLN A 216 2.92 6.22 -26.25
N ASP A 217 3.19 5.49 -25.17
CA ASP A 217 3.36 4.03 -25.21
C ASP A 217 2.06 3.28 -25.58
N GLN A 218 0.89 3.82 -25.22
CA GLN A 218 -0.41 3.24 -25.57
C GLN A 218 -0.81 3.48 -27.03
N ASP A 219 -0.39 4.59 -27.62
CA ASP A 219 -0.69 4.94 -29.02
C ASP A 219 0.26 4.24 -30.02
N SER A 220 1.31 3.57 -29.53
CA SER A 220 2.33 2.90 -30.35
C SER A 220 2.10 1.39 -30.52
N VAL A 221 0.99 0.83 -29.98
CA VAL A 221 0.60 -0.58 -30.04
C VAL A 221 -0.66 -0.77 -30.88
#